data_1777fd9af8c7fe3fcee0186e1919a711
#
_entry.id   1777fd9af8c7fe3fcee0186e1919a711
#
_cell.length_a   1.000
_cell.length_b   1.000
_cell.length_c   1.000
_cell.angle_alpha   90.00
_cell.angle_beta   90.00
_cell.angle_gamma   90.00
#
_symmetry.space_group_name_H-M   'P 1'
#
loop_
_entity.id
_entity.type
_entity.pdbx_description
1 polymer ?
#
loop_
_entity_poly.entity_id
_entity_poly.type
_entity_poly.pdbx_seq_one_letter_code
_entity_poly.pdbx_strand_id
1 'polypeptide(L)'
;MTQSSYNAKDIEVLNGLEPVRRRPGMYTDTTRPNHLAQEVIDNSVDEALAGHASKVDVILYADQSIEVIDNGRGMPVDIHPELKVSAIELILAHLHAGGKFSNKNYQFSGGLHGVGISVVNALSKRIEVTVRRDGKIYQIAFENGDKVEE
;
A
#
# COMPACT_ATOMS: atom_id res chain seq x y z
N MET A 1 24.07 -38.63 13.26
CA MET A 1 23.02 -37.94 12.57
C MET A 1 23.39 -36.47 12.50
N THR A 2 23.52 -35.98 11.33
CA THR A 2 23.71 -34.56 11.16
C THR A 2 22.41 -33.89 11.48
N GLN A 3 22.36 -33.15 12.57
CA GLN A 3 21.25 -32.28 12.76
C GLN A 3 21.17 -31.29 11.60
N SER A 4 19.97 -31.03 11.19
CA SER A 4 19.73 -29.96 10.26
C SER A 4 20.49 -28.73 10.73
N SER A 5 21.27 -28.16 9.85
CA SER A 5 21.96 -26.89 10.12
C SER A 5 21.01 -25.70 10.15
N TYR A 6 19.70 -25.96 10.17
CA TYR A 6 18.70 -24.90 10.19
C TYR A 6 18.77 -24.14 11.51
N ASN A 7 19.22 -22.90 11.40
CA ASN A 7 19.36 -21.98 12.52
C ASN A 7 19.13 -20.53 12.04
N ALA A 8 19.34 -19.57 12.92
CA ALA A 8 19.02 -18.17 12.61
C ALA A 8 19.70 -17.64 11.35
N LYS A 9 20.91 -18.09 11.03
CA LYS A 9 21.63 -17.62 9.83
C LYS A 9 21.04 -18.14 8.53
N ASP A 10 20.26 -19.20 8.60
CA ASP A 10 19.63 -19.79 7.42
C ASP A 10 18.30 -19.09 7.08
N ILE A 11 17.86 -18.20 7.93
CA ILE A 11 16.65 -17.44 7.72
C ILE A 11 16.99 -16.21 6.88
N GLU A 12 16.40 -16.12 5.70
CA GLU A 12 16.56 -14.94 4.85
C GLU A 12 15.67 -13.81 5.38
N VAL A 13 16.27 -12.66 5.64
CA VAL A 13 15.54 -11.46 6.07
C VAL A 13 15.37 -10.55 4.87
N LEU A 14 14.12 -10.32 4.49
CA LEU A 14 13.76 -9.43 3.39
C LEU A 14 13.22 -8.13 3.97
N ASN A 15 13.70 -7.01 3.44
CA ASN A 15 13.30 -5.69 3.89
C ASN A 15 12.28 -5.06 2.92
N GLY A 16 11.42 -4.20 3.49
CA GLY A 16 10.51 -3.39 2.70
C GLY A 16 9.58 -4.22 1.83
N LEU A 17 9.68 -4.04 0.53
CA LEU A 17 8.80 -4.67 -0.46
C LEU A 17 9.41 -5.92 -1.13
N GLU A 18 10.60 -6.30 -0.77
CA GLU A 18 11.26 -7.48 -1.34
C GLU A 18 10.44 -8.76 -1.24
N PRO A 19 9.77 -9.06 -0.11
CA PRO A 19 8.95 -10.26 -0.02
C PRO A 19 7.88 -10.33 -1.12
N VAL A 20 7.26 -9.19 -1.44
CA VAL A 20 6.23 -9.12 -2.47
C VAL A 20 6.83 -9.36 -3.85
N ARG A 21 7.96 -8.77 -4.13
CA ARG A 21 8.63 -8.91 -5.43
C ARG A 21 9.10 -10.34 -5.69
N ARG A 22 9.57 -11.01 -4.66
CA ARG A 22 10.03 -12.39 -4.78
C ARG A 22 8.92 -13.39 -4.98
N ARG A 23 7.79 -13.18 -4.29
CA ARG A 23 6.65 -14.10 -4.34
C ARG A 23 5.34 -13.33 -4.45
N PRO A 24 5.11 -12.68 -5.59
CA PRO A 24 3.91 -11.86 -5.74
C PRO A 24 2.61 -12.64 -5.58
N GLY A 25 2.61 -13.92 -5.96
CA GLY A 25 1.42 -14.76 -5.84
C GLY A 25 0.95 -15.00 -4.42
N MET A 26 1.78 -14.74 -3.42
CA MET A 26 1.37 -14.82 -2.01
C MET A 26 0.55 -13.59 -1.58
N TYR A 27 0.61 -12.51 -2.35
CA TYR A 27 0.01 -11.23 -1.98
C TYR A 27 -1.11 -10.79 -2.90
N THR A 28 -1.09 -11.25 -4.15
CA THR A 28 -2.10 -10.89 -5.13
C THR A 28 -2.29 -12.00 -6.15
N ASP A 29 -3.37 -11.93 -6.91
CA ASP A 29 -3.63 -12.86 -8.01
C ASP A 29 -2.83 -12.42 -9.24
N THR A 30 -1.71 -13.10 -9.49
CA THR A 30 -0.81 -12.76 -10.60
C THR A 30 -1.40 -13.10 -11.97
N THR A 31 -2.49 -13.86 -12.02
CA THR A 31 -3.19 -14.15 -13.28
C THR A 31 -4.14 -13.01 -13.69
N ARG A 32 -4.36 -12.06 -12.79
CA ARG A 32 -5.27 -10.93 -12.99
C ARG A 32 -4.56 -9.63 -12.62
N PRO A 33 -3.80 -9.03 -13.54
CA PRO A 33 -3.08 -7.77 -13.23
C PRO A 33 -4.01 -6.65 -12.75
N ASN A 34 -5.27 -6.65 -13.21
CA ASN A 34 -6.26 -5.68 -12.78
C ASN A 34 -6.60 -5.78 -11.29
N HIS A 35 -6.20 -6.85 -10.63
CA HIS A 35 -6.39 -7.01 -9.20
C HIS A 35 -5.65 -5.92 -8.40
N LEU A 36 -4.55 -5.42 -8.92
CA LEU A 36 -3.84 -4.30 -8.30
C LEU A 36 -4.70 -3.03 -8.29
N ALA A 37 -5.39 -2.76 -9.39
CA ALA A 37 -6.32 -1.63 -9.45
C ALA A 37 -7.45 -1.80 -8.44
N GLN A 38 -7.95 -3.02 -8.27
CA GLN A 38 -9.00 -3.32 -7.30
C GLN A 38 -8.52 -3.02 -5.87
N GLU A 39 -7.28 -3.35 -5.53
CA GLU A 39 -6.72 -3.04 -4.21
C GLU A 39 -6.71 -1.53 -3.94
N VAL A 40 -6.39 -0.72 -4.94
CA VAL A 40 -6.42 0.74 -4.81
C VAL A 40 -7.86 1.22 -4.61
N ILE A 41 -8.79 0.70 -5.38
CA ILE A 41 -10.22 1.04 -5.25
C ILE A 41 -10.73 0.64 -3.88
N ASP A 42 -10.39 -0.56 -3.41
CA ASP A 42 -10.82 -1.05 -2.09
C ASP A 42 -10.33 -0.16 -0.97
N ASN A 43 -9.12 0.39 -1.11
CA ASN A 43 -8.59 1.34 -0.12
C ASN A 43 -9.48 2.58 0.02
N SER A 44 -9.97 3.11 -1.09
CA SER A 44 -10.89 4.24 -1.09
C SER A 44 -12.30 3.84 -0.64
N VAL A 45 -12.75 2.66 -1.01
CA VAL A 45 -14.04 2.13 -0.57
C VAL A 45 -14.05 1.92 0.95
N ASP A 46 -12.95 1.48 1.54
CA ASP A 46 -12.82 1.35 2.99
C ASP A 46 -13.02 2.71 3.69
N GLU A 47 -12.52 3.79 3.12
CA GLU A 47 -12.77 5.14 3.64
C GLU A 47 -14.26 5.49 3.59
N ALA A 48 -14.95 5.10 2.53
CA ALA A 48 -16.39 5.33 2.40
C ALA A 48 -17.19 4.49 3.40
N LEU A 49 -16.84 3.22 3.55
CA LEU A 49 -17.52 2.31 4.48
C LEU A 49 -17.33 2.74 5.95
N ALA A 50 -16.19 3.33 6.25
CA ALA A 50 -15.91 3.86 7.58
C ALA A 50 -16.58 5.23 7.83
N GLY A 51 -17.27 5.78 6.83
CA GLY A 51 -18.00 7.05 6.96
C GLY A 51 -17.18 8.29 6.70
N HIS A 52 -15.95 8.15 6.20
CA HIS A 52 -15.04 9.28 5.98
C HIS A 52 -15.04 9.81 4.56
N ALA A 53 -15.52 9.04 3.60
CA ALA A 53 -15.61 9.47 2.21
C ALA A 53 -17.05 9.30 1.71
N SER A 54 -17.49 10.22 0.87
CA SER A 54 -18.79 10.17 0.22
C SER A 54 -18.69 10.02 -1.30
N LYS A 55 -17.48 10.10 -1.84
CA LYS A 55 -17.26 10.03 -3.28
C LYS A 55 -15.94 9.33 -3.58
N VAL A 56 -16.00 8.42 -4.54
CA VAL A 56 -14.83 7.75 -5.10
C VAL A 56 -14.93 7.83 -6.62
N ASP A 57 -13.95 8.41 -7.26
CA ASP A 57 -13.84 8.49 -8.72
C ASP A 57 -12.76 7.54 -9.21
N VAL A 58 -13.04 6.82 -10.27
CA VAL A 58 -12.08 5.94 -10.94
C VAL A 58 -11.94 6.40 -12.38
N ILE A 59 -10.72 6.72 -12.79
CA ILE A 59 -10.43 7.25 -14.11
C ILE A 59 -9.45 6.32 -14.82
N LEU A 60 -9.84 5.85 -15.99
CA LEU A 60 -8.98 5.05 -16.86
C LEU A 60 -8.44 5.95 -17.97
N TYR A 61 -7.12 6.01 -18.08
CA TYR A 61 -6.46 6.83 -19.09
C TYR A 61 -6.10 6.00 -20.33
N ALA A 62 -5.95 6.66 -21.45
CA ALA A 62 -5.62 6.03 -22.72
C ALA A 62 -4.25 5.32 -22.70
N ASP A 63 -3.34 5.73 -21.84
CA ASP A 63 -2.03 5.09 -21.66
C ASP A 63 -2.08 3.84 -20.78
N GLN A 64 -3.29 3.41 -20.41
CA GLN A 64 -3.57 2.25 -19.55
C GLN A 64 -3.24 2.48 -18.07
N SER A 65 -2.96 3.70 -17.65
CA SER A 65 -2.88 4.02 -16.24
C SER A 65 -4.28 4.21 -15.65
N ILE A 66 -4.37 4.11 -14.33
CA ILE A 66 -5.62 4.29 -13.60
C ILE A 66 -5.39 5.29 -12.47
N GLU A 67 -6.37 6.15 -12.25
CA GLU A 67 -6.38 7.07 -11.12
C GLU A 67 -7.61 6.80 -10.27
N VAL A 68 -7.41 6.74 -8.95
CA VAL A 68 -8.50 6.61 -7.98
C VAL A 68 -8.45 7.81 -7.05
N ILE A 69 -9.56 8.52 -6.96
CA ILE A 69 -9.68 9.74 -6.16
C ILE A 69 -10.83 9.56 -5.16
N ASP A 70 -10.55 9.78 -3.90
CA ASP A 70 -11.61 9.84 -2.90
C ASP A 70 -11.55 11.18 -2.13
N ASN A 71 -12.66 11.53 -1.51
CA ASN A 71 -12.77 12.72 -0.67
C ASN A 71 -12.69 12.39 0.81
N GLY A 72 -11.97 11.33 1.17
CA GLY A 72 -11.78 10.89 2.54
C GLY A 72 -10.78 11.74 3.32
N ARG A 73 -10.32 11.22 4.45
CA ARG A 73 -9.40 11.93 5.35
C ARG A 73 -8.01 12.15 4.75
N GLY A 74 -7.64 11.33 3.79
CA GLY A 74 -6.27 11.23 3.33
C GLY A 74 -5.43 10.33 4.23
N MET A 75 -4.38 9.75 3.67
CA MET A 75 -3.42 8.97 4.43
C MET A 75 -2.66 9.89 5.40
N PRO A 76 -2.27 9.39 6.59
CA PRO A 76 -1.43 10.18 7.48
C PRO A 76 -0.08 10.48 6.82
N VAL A 77 0.42 11.69 7.06
CA VAL A 77 1.63 12.20 6.42
C VAL A 77 2.69 12.66 7.41
N ASP A 78 2.38 12.64 8.70
CA ASP A 78 3.31 13.03 9.76
C ASP A 78 4.50 12.06 9.86
N ILE A 79 5.59 12.55 10.43
CA ILE A 79 6.81 11.76 10.58
C ILE A 79 6.64 10.76 11.74
N HIS A 80 6.94 9.50 11.47
CA HIS A 80 6.91 8.46 12.49
C HIS A 80 8.01 8.74 13.52
N PRO A 81 7.69 8.76 14.81
CA PRO A 81 8.65 9.19 15.84
C PRO A 81 9.87 8.28 15.98
N GLU A 82 9.73 7.00 15.72
CA GLU A 82 10.82 6.04 15.85
C GLU A 82 11.59 5.84 14.54
N LEU A 83 10.86 5.69 13.44
CA LEU A 83 11.43 5.34 12.15
C LEU A 83 11.91 6.57 11.36
N LYS A 84 11.48 7.77 11.75
CA LYS A 84 11.92 9.04 11.17
C LYS A 84 11.57 9.20 9.68
N VAL A 85 10.58 8.46 9.20
CA VAL A 85 10.04 8.59 7.84
C VAL A 85 8.56 8.97 7.92
N SER A 86 8.02 9.53 6.84
CA SER A 86 6.61 9.91 6.80
C SER A 86 5.70 8.68 6.89
N ALA A 87 4.54 8.87 7.51
CA ALA A 87 3.56 7.78 7.62
C ALA A 87 3.13 7.28 6.25
N ILE A 88 2.97 8.19 5.27
CA ILE A 88 2.62 7.82 3.92
C ILE A 88 3.69 6.92 3.26
N GLU A 89 4.96 7.20 3.50
CA GLU A 89 6.03 6.32 3.01
C GLU A 89 5.96 4.94 3.65
N LEU A 90 5.69 4.86 4.94
CA LEU A 90 5.53 3.58 5.64
C LEU A 90 4.38 2.76 5.06
N ILE A 91 3.26 3.40 4.80
CA ILE A 91 2.08 2.73 4.23
C ILE A 91 2.39 2.16 2.85
N LEU A 92 3.14 2.89 2.03
CA LEU A 92 3.42 2.52 0.66
C LEU A 92 4.63 1.60 0.49
N ALA A 93 5.61 1.70 1.36
CA ALA A 93 6.90 1.02 1.18
C ALA A 93 7.14 -0.13 2.17
N HIS A 94 6.24 -0.38 3.10
CA HIS A 94 6.39 -1.44 4.08
C HIS A 94 5.12 -2.27 4.20
N LEU A 95 5.28 -3.57 4.33
CA LEU A 95 4.15 -4.46 4.60
C LEU A 95 3.69 -4.27 6.04
N HIS A 96 2.39 -4.45 6.25
CA HIS A 96 1.78 -4.42 7.58
C HIS A 96 1.88 -3.08 8.29
N ALA A 97 2.13 -2.00 7.55
CA ALA A 97 2.07 -0.65 8.08
C ALA A 97 0.65 -0.09 7.99
N GLY A 98 0.37 0.89 8.82
CA GLY A 98 -0.87 1.64 8.79
C GLY A 98 -1.96 1.10 9.69
N GLY A 99 -3.08 1.84 9.72
CA GLY A 99 -4.19 1.60 10.65
C GLY A 99 -5.04 0.38 10.34
N LYS A 100 -4.80 -0.29 9.23
CA LYS A 100 -5.58 -1.48 8.84
C LYS A 100 -5.44 -2.65 9.81
N PHE A 101 -4.41 -2.62 10.62
CA PHE A 101 -4.21 -3.61 11.66
C PHE A 101 -4.88 -3.22 12.99
N SER A 102 -5.52 -2.05 13.03
CA SER A 102 -6.34 -1.62 14.14
C SER A 102 -7.81 -1.87 13.81
N ASN A 103 -8.45 -2.77 14.51
CA ASN A 103 -9.86 -3.06 14.33
C ASN A 103 -10.76 -1.84 14.55
N LYS A 104 -10.26 -0.85 15.26
CA LYS A 104 -11.02 0.39 15.50
C LYS A 104 -11.17 1.25 14.26
N ASN A 105 -10.21 1.20 13.35
CA ASN A 105 -10.17 2.09 12.20
C ASN A 105 -10.71 1.45 10.92
N TYR A 106 -10.59 0.13 10.79
CA TYR A 106 -10.90 -0.57 9.54
C TYR A 106 -11.68 -1.86 9.77
N GLN A 107 -12.87 -1.72 10.38
CA GLN A 107 -13.75 -2.86 10.63
C GLN A 107 -14.32 -3.47 9.34
N PHE A 108 -14.38 -2.69 8.27
CA PHE A 108 -15.05 -3.05 7.04
C PHE A 108 -14.11 -3.19 5.86
N SER A 109 -12.84 -3.51 6.11
CA SER A 109 -11.88 -3.66 5.03
C SER A 109 -12.36 -4.71 4.02
N GLY A 110 -12.47 -4.31 2.76
CA GLY A 110 -12.86 -5.19 1.67
C GLY A 110 -11.69 -5.86 0.95
N GLY A 111 -10.46 -5.54 1.34
CA GLY A 111 -9.27 -6.08 0.69
C GLY A 111 -9.14 -7.58 0.91
N LEU A 112 -9.07 -8.34 -0.17
CA LEU A 112 -9.02 -9.81 -0.12
C LEU A 112 -7.80 -10.33 0.64
N HIS A 113 -6.66 -9.67 0.51
CA HIS A 113 -5.41 -10.11 1.13
C HIS A 113 -5.04 -9.29 2.36
N GLY A 114 -5.74 -8.18 2.62
CA GLY A 114 -5.50 -7.31 3.76
C GLY A 114 -4.13 -6.65 3.78
N VAL A 115 -3.41 -6.66 2.68
CA VAL A 115 -2.04 -6.14 2.58
C VAL A 115 -1.97 -4.76 1.94
N GLY A 116 -3.04 -4.36 1.29
CA GLY A 116 -3.25 -3.01 0.83
C GLY A 116 -2.28 -2.51 -0.24
N ILE A 117 -2.07 -1.22 -0.17
CA ILE A 117 -1.43 -0.47 -1.25
C ILE A 117 0.08 -0.70 -1.38
N SER A 118 0.74 -1.22 -0.36
CA SER A 118 2.17 -1.55 -0.46
C SER A 118 2.44 -2.64 -1.50
N VAL A 119 1.52 -3.61 -1.62
CA VAL A 119 1.61 -4.64 -2.65
C VAL A 119 1.48 -4.02 -4.04
N VAL A 120 0.54 -3.09 -4.20
CA VAL A 120 0.36 -2.36 -5.45
C VAL A 120 1.64 -1.62 -5.82
N ASN A 121 2.26 -0.93 -4.86
CA ASN A 121 3.50 -0.21 -5.08
C ASN A 121 4.63 -1.16 -5.53
N ALA A 122 4.79 -2.28 -4.83
CA ALA A 122 5.84 -3.25 -5.13
C ALA A 122 5.75 -3.79 -6.56
N LEU A 123 4.55 -3.96 -7.07
CA LEU A 123 4.27 -4.61 -8.36
C LEU A 123 3.92 -3.62 -9.46
N SER A 124 3.94 -2.33 -9.19
CA SER A 124 3.65 -1.29 -10.16
C SER A 124 4.94 -0.72 -10.73
N LYS A 125 4.90 -0.37 -12.01
CA LYS A 125 6.00 0.34 -12.66
C LYS A 125 6.19 1.72 -12.04
N ARG A 126 5.10 2.43 -11.81
CA ARG A 126 5.09 3.74 -11.13
C ARG A 126 3.78 3.92 -10.38
N ILE A 127 3.88 4.50 -9.20
CA ILE A 127 2.72 4.95 -8.44
C ILE A 127 2.97 6.37 -7.97
N GLU A 128 1.96 7.23 -8.12
CA GLU A 128 1.97 8.59 -7.61
C GLU A 128 0.80 8.73 -6.65
N VAL A 129 1.07 9.26 -5.48
CA VAL A 129 0.05 9.48 -4.47
C VAL A 129 0.03 10.94 -4.08
N THR A 130 -1.16 11.54 -4.12
CA THR A 130 -1.39 12.90 -3.67
C THR A 130 -2.39 12.87 -2.53
N VAL A 131 -2.04 13.49 -1.41
CA VAL A 131 -2.90 13.58 -0.24
C VAL A 131 -3.14 15.06 0.08
N ARG A 132 -4.42 15.38 0.25
CA ARG A 132 -4.83 16.71 0.76
C ARG A 132 -5.30 16.53 2.19
N ARG A 133 -4.57 17.15 3.10
CA ARG A 133 -4.82 16.98 4.52
C ARG A 133 -4.31 18.20 5.28
N ASP A 134 -5.07 18.65 6.25
CA ASP A 134 -4.71 19.78 7.11
C ASP A 134 -4.38 21.06 6.33
N GLY A 135 -5.12 21.31 5.25
CA GLY A 135 -4.94 22.48 4.39
C GLY A 135 -3.68 22.43 3.52
N LYS A 136 -3.02 21.29 3.44
CA LYS A 136 -1.79 21.11 2.68
C LYS A 136 -1.94 19.99 1.66
N ILE A 137 -1.07 20.01 0.65
CA ILE A 137 -0.97 18.96 -0.36
C ILE A 137 0.38 18.27 -0.20
N TYR A 138 0.34 16.95 -0.09
CA TYR A 138 1.52 16.09 0.00
C TYR A 138 1.55 15.20 -1.21
N GLN A 139 2.74 15.03 -1.81
CA GLN A 139 2.92 14.16 -2.96
C GLN A 139 4.09 13.24 -2.71
N ILE A 140 3.94 11.98 -3.13
CA ILE A 140 5.01 10.99 -3.08
C ILE A 140 4.90 10.10 -4.32
N ALA A 141 6.03 9.71 -4.87
CA ALA A 141 6.05 8.84 -6.03
C ALA A 141 7.11 7.75 -5.88
N PHE A 142 6.80 6.60 -6.44
CA PHE A 142 7.67 5.42 -6.45
C PHE A 142 7.78 4.89 -7.88
N GLU A 143 8.93 4.36 -8.21
CA GLU A 143 9.13 3.61 -9.44
C GLU A 143 9.69 2.24 -9.08
N ASN A 144 9.00 1.19 -9.53
CA ASN A 144 9.35 -0.19 -9.21
C ASN A 144 9.52 -0.42 -7.70
N GLY A 145 8.72 0.28 -6.90
CA GLY A 145 8.76 0.19 -5.45
C GLY A 145 9.78 1.07 -4.74
N ASP A 146 10.60 1.80 -5.49
CA ASP A 146 11.61 2.70 -4.93
C ASP A 146 11.12 4.15 -4.95
N LYS A 147 11.26 4.84 -3.83
CA LYS A 147 10.81 6.24 -3.73
C LYS A 147 11.67 7.13 -4.62
N VAL A 148 11.03 7.89 -5.51
CA VAL A 148 11.71 8.81 -6.43
C VAL A 148 11.35 10.26 -6.18
N GLU A 149 10.23 10.54 -5.55
CA GLU A 149 9.78 11.90 -5.20
C GLU A 149 9.04 11.91 -3.87
N GLU A 150 9.21 13.01 -3.14
CA GLU A 150 8.43 13.29 -1.94
C GLU A 150 8.40 14.79 -1.66
#